data_5d548c3e59a57428413ade8b81e58319
#
_entry.id   5d548c3e59a57428413ade8b81e58319
#
_cell.length_a   1.000
_cell.length_b   1.000
_cell.length_c   1.000
_cell.angle_alpha   90.00
_cell.angle_beta   90.00
_cell.angle_gamma   90.00
#
_symmetry.space_group_name_H-M   'P 1'
#
loop_
_entity.id
_entity.type
_entity.pdbx_description
1 polymer ?
#
loop_
_entity_poly.entity_id
_entity_poly.type
_entity_poly.pdbx_seq_one_letter_code
_entity_poly.pdbx_strand_id
1 'polypeptide(L)'
;MARRNPPKKTAARSKPRQDRKTAPAAKASDATAALGDLRGRIDAVDRELHALLNERARLARAVGVSKSKQGRLVDFYRPEREAQVLRMALERNAKAREAGALRDDEVVRLFREIMSACLAQEEPLKIGFLGPEGTFSQAAVYKHFGHSARALALGSIDEVFHEVEAGNADFGVVPIENSTEGSVNHTLDRFLSSPLRICGEVELRIRQNLMGRMRSIADVKRVCSHPQSLAQCREWLNEHLPDAERVPASSNAEAARRARDEKGTAAIAGITAAEVYSLEVLAADIEDRPDNTTRFLVVGKRSFGPSGKDRTTLLLSTGHTEAPGALHRLLEPLARNRVSLTRIESRPSQRRKWDYVFFIDLEGHAEDPPVARALARLKDRASLFRVLGSYPRAVL
;
A
#
# COMPACT_ATOMS: atom_id res chain seq x y z
N MET A 1 15.12 71.99 55.30
CA MET A 1 14.24 73.04 54.79
C MET A 1 13.44 72.43 53.66
N ALA A 2 12.20 72.45 53.58
CA ALA A 2 11.03 72.98 54.15
C ALA A 2 9.85 72.01 53.97
N ARG A 3 9.06 71.91 54.92
CA ARG A 3 7.75 71.30 54.98
C ARG A 3 6.80 71.88 53.93
N ARG A 4 5.85 71.06 53.39
CA ARG A 4 4.42 71.49 53.41
C ARG A 4 3.48 70.32 53.10
N ASN A 5 2.42 70.33 53.91
CA ASN A 5 1.31 69.41 54.04
C ASN A 5 0.22 69.55 52.92
N PRO A 6 -0.81 68.71 52.98
CA PRO A 6 -1.68 68.34 51.88
C PRO A 6 -2.97 69.17 51.73
N PRO A 7 -3.77 69.00 50.72
CA PRO A 7 -5.19 69.26 50.80
C PRO A 7 -6.14 68.11 50.48
N LYS A 8 -7.08 67.96 51.37
CA LYS A 8 -8.53 67.80 51.33
C LYS A 8 -9.17 66.80 50.34
N LYS A 9 -9.87 65.85 50.97
CA LYS A 9 -10.93 65.01 50.43
C LYS A 9 -12.03 65.86 49.79
N THR A 10 -12.43 65.41 48.58
CA THR A 10 -13.76 65.69 48.00
C THR A 10 -14.45 64.39 47.68
N ALA A 11 -15.63 64.21 48.23
CA ALA A 11 -16.56 63.13 48.01
C ALA A 11 -17.11 63.18 46.58
N ALA A 12 -17.05 62.12 45.85
CA ALA A 12 -17.74 61.95 44.59
C ALA A 12 -18.65 60.71 44.61
N ARG A 13 -19.89 61.02 44.44
CA ARG A 13 -21.12 60.25 44.30
C ARG A 13 -20.92 58.86 43.64
N SER A 14 -21.45 57.82 44.32
CA SER A 14 -21.77 56.52 43.81
C SER A 14 -22.74 56.60 42.62
N LYS A 15 -22.30 56.12 41.43
CA LYS A 15 -23.20 55.76 40.31
C LYS A 15 -23.69 54.33 40.50
N PRO A 16 -24.94 53.99 40.15
CA PRO A 16 -25.49 52.64 40.33
C PRO A 16 -24.81 51.64 39.40
N ARG A 17 -24.52 50.46 39.93
CA ARG A 17 -24.10 49.23 39.16
C ARG A 17 -25.17 48.93 38.13
N GLN A 18 -24.84 49.04 36.85
CA GLN A 18 -25.60 48.44 35.81
C GLN A 18 -25.46 46.92 35.89
N ASP A 19 -26.60 46.27 36.00
CA ASP A 19 -26.76 44.84 35.96
C ASP A 19 -26.09 44.26 34.69
N ARG A 20 -25.05 43.45 34.86
CA ARG A 20 -24.56 42.54 33.82
C ARG A 20 -25.67 41.55 33.52
N LYS A 21 -26.43 41.82 32.45
CA LYS A 21 -27.30 40.84 31.86
C LYS A 21 -26.52 39.57 31.59
N THR A 22 -26.79 38.51 32.32
CA THR A 22 -26.43 37.13 32.06
C THR A 22 -27.06 36.73 30.73
N ALA A 23 -26.27 36.65 29.67
CA ALA A 23 -26.62 35.96 28.41
C ALA A 23 -25.79 34.67 28.33
N PRO A 24 -26.25 33.61 27.74
CA PRO A 24 -27.49 32.87 27.90
C PRO A 24 -27.21 31.37 28.14
N ALA A 25 -27.72 30.83 29.18
CA ALA A 25 -27.84 29.37 29.42
C ALA A 25 -28.64 28.65 28.30
N ALA A 26 -29.52 29.36 27.61
CA ALA A 26 -30.35 28.84 26.52
C ALA A 26 -29.54 28.35 25.30
N LYS A 27 -28.50 29.08 24.87
CA LYS A 27 -27.67 28.66 23.71
C LYS A 27 -26.81 27.42 23.97
N ALA A 28 -26.41 27.19 25.23
CA ALA A 28 -25.66 25.99 25.61
C ALA A 28 -26.58 24.75 25.67
N SER A 29 -27.83 24.89 26.10
CA SER A 29 -28.81 23.79 26.11
C SER A 29 -29.23 23.33 24.71
N ASP A 30 -29.43 24.30 23.79
CA ASP A 30 -29.79 24.01 22.41
C ASP A 30 -28.61 23.31 21.64
N ALA A 31 -27.38 23.73 21.89
CA ALA A 31 -26.20 23.10 21.32
C ALA A 31 -26.01 21.65 21.85
N THR A 32 -26.30 21.43 23.14
CA THR A 32 -26.22 20.11 23.77
C THR A 32 -27.33 19.18 23.24
N ALA A 33 -28.53 19.70 23.06
CA ALA A 33 -29.65 18.94 22.47
C ALA A 33 -29.39 18.58 21.01
N ALA A 34 -28.87 19.52 20.20
CA ALA A 34 -28.49 19.26 18.81
C ALA A 34 -27.36 18.22 18.71
N LEU A 35 -26.37 18.25 19.60
CA LEU A 35 -25.32 17.24 19.68
C LEU A 35 -25.87 15.87 20.07
N GLY A 36 -26.85 15.83 20.97
CA GLY A 36 -27.55 14.60 21.36
C GLY A 36 -28.30 13.95 20.18
N ASP A 37 -29.00 14.77 19.39
CA ASP A 37 -29.71 14.31 18.19
C ASP A 37 -28.73 13.74 17.14
N LEU A 38 -27.63 14.44 16.87
CA LEU A 38 -26.60 13.97 15.94
C LEU A 38 -25.99 12.62 16.40
N ARG A 39 -25.69 12.47 17.67
CA ARG A 39 -25.21 11.18 18.23
C ARG A 39 -26.24 10.06 18.04
N GLY A 40 -27.50 10.33 18.35
CA GLY A 40 -28.58 9.35 18.14
C GLY A 40 -28.73 8.91 16.68
N ARG A 41 -28.51 9.83 15.74
CA ARG A 41 -28.50 9.50 14.30
C ARG A 41 -27.26 8.68 13.91
N ILE A 42 -26.08 8.98 14.46
CA ILE A 42 -24.87 8.17 14.27
C ILE A 42 -25.10 6.75 14.81
N ASP A 43 -25.63 6.60 16.03
CA ASP A 43 -25.94 5.31 16.63
C ASP A 43 -26.94 4.49 15.79
N ALA A 44 -27.86 5.15 15.10
CA ALA A 44 -28.79 4.46 14.18
C ALA A 44 -28.06 3.95 12.93
N VAL A 45 -27.19 4.75 12.33
CA VAL A 45 -26.36 4.35 11.20
C VAL A 45 -25.42 3.20 11.59
N ASP A 46 -24.80 3.25 12.77
CA ASP A 46 -23.89 2.19 13.25
C ASP A 46 -24.62 0.85 13.42
N ARG A 47 -25.87 0.85 13.91
CA ARG A 47 -26.70 -0.37 13.97
C ARG A 47 -26.98 -0.95 12.59
N GLU A 48 -27.29 -0.10 11.62
CA GLU A 48 -27.52 -0.54 10.24
C GLU A 48 -26.24 -1.08 9.59
N LEU A 49 -25.11 -0.38 9.74
CA LEU A 49 -23.80 -0.84 9.29
C LEU A 49 -23.45 -2.20 9.87
N HIS A 50 -23.62 -2.41 11.18
CA HIS A 50 -23.37 -3.69 11.83
C HIS A 50 -24.23 -4.80 11.24
N ALA A 51 -25.52 -4.55 11.00
CA ALA A 51 -26.43 -5.52 10.39
C ALA A 51 -25.99 -5.88 8.96
N LEU A 52 -25.64 -4.88 8.13
CA LEU A 52 -25.19 -5.06 6.75
C LEU A 52 -23.84 -5.79 6.66
N LEU A 53 -22.89 -5.52 7.55
CA LEU A 53 -21.61 -6.23 7.62
C LEU A 53 -21.81 -7.71 7.93
N ASN A 54 -22.68 -8.05 8.89
CA ASN A 54 -23.01 -9.44 9.23
C ASN A 54 -23.76 -10.14 8.08
N GLU A 55 -24.66 -9.44 7.39
CA GLU A 55 -25.35 -9.98 6.21
C GLU A 55 -24.35 -10.29 5.11
N ARG A 56 -23.43 -9.37 4.79
CA ARG A 56 -22.38 -9.57 3.82
C ARG A 56 -21.49 -10.78 4.16
N ALA A 57 -21.11 -10.94 5.44
CA ALA A 57 -20.31 -12.08 5.89
C ALA A 57 -21.06 -13.41 5.71
N ARG A 58 -22.37 -13.45 6.03
CA ARG A 58 -23.22 -14.63 5.80
C ARG A 58 -23.32 -14.99 4.32
N LEU A 59 -23.52 -14.00 3.46
CA LEU A 59 -23.58 -14.21 2.00
C LEU A 59 -22.22 -14.69 1.44
N ALA A 60 -21.11 -14.15 1.91
CA ALA A 60 -19.76 -14.60 1.50
C ALA A 60 -19.57 -16.08 1.86
N ARG A 61 -19.91 -16.47 3.08
CA ARG A 61 -19.84 -17.87 3.54
C ARG A 61 -20.75 -18.80 2.72
N ALA A 62 -21.96 -18.35 2.39
CA ALA A 62 -22.89 -19.13 1.56
C ALA A 62 -22.34 -19.40 0.14
N VAL A 63 -21.62 -18.42 -0.44
CA VAL A 63 -20.92 -18.59 -1.72
C VAL A 63 -19.82 -19.65 -1.62
N GLY A 64 -19.03 -19.64 -0.54
CA GLY A 64 -17.99 -20.64 -0.28
C GLY A 64 -18.55 -22.04 -0.20
N VAL A 65 -19.60 -22.26 0.61
CA VAL A 65 -20.28 -23.55 0.74
C VAL A 65 -20.87 -24.05 -0.60
N SER A 66 -21.46 -23.14 -1.39
CA SER A 66 -22.03 -23.50 -2.70
C SER A 66 -20.96 -24.00 -3.67
N LYS A 67 -19.76 -23.41 -3.66
CA LYS A 67 -18.62 -23.81 -4.50
C LYS A 67 -18.04 -25.16 -4.07
N SER A 68 -17.90 -25.40 -2.76
CA SER A 68 -17.41 -26.68 -2.20
C SER A 68 -18.27 -27.86 -2.64
N LYS A 69 -19.59 -27.72 -2.64
CA LYS A 69 -20.55 -28.76 -3.05
C LYS A 69 -20.42 -29.12 -4.53
N GLN A 70 -19.86 -28.26 -5.37
CA GLN A 70 -19.65 -28.53 -6.79
C GLN A 70 -18.33 -29.26 -7.10
N GLY A 71 -17.59 -29.75 -6.07
CA GLY A 71 -16.32 -30.46 -6.22
C GLY A 71 -15.18 -29.61 -6.76
N ARG A 72 -15.36 -28.31 -6.86
CA ARG A 72 -14.29 -27.37 -7.23
C ARG A 72 -13.46 -27.07 -6.02
N LEU A 73 -12.14 -27.18 -6.10
CA LEU A 73 -11.21 -26.61 -5.13
C LEU A 73 -11.66 -25.16 -4.87
N VAL A 74 -12.01 -24.88 -3.64
CA VAL A 74 -12.63 -23.61 -3.28
C VAL A 74 -11.58 -22.53 -3.38
N ASP A 75 -11.72 -21.72 -4.40
CA ASP A 75 -10.88 -20.54 -4.63
C ASP A 75 -11.63 -19.36 -4.03
N PHE A 76 -11.36 -19.09 -2.75
CA PHE A 76 -12.06 -18.04 -2.01
C PHE A 76 -11.60 -16.65 -2.46
N TYR A 77 -10.31 -16.50 -2.79
CA TYR A 77 -9.73 -15.24 -3.26
C TYR A 77 -9.88 -15.09 -4.78
N ARG A 78 -10.50 -13.99 -5.19
CA ARG A 78 -10.79 -13.64 -6.58
C ARG A 78 -10.35 -12.20 -6.84
N PRO A 79 -9.09 -11.94 -7.22
CA PRO A 79 -8.56 -10.59 -7.42
C PRO A 79 -9.33 -9.78 -8.46
N GLU A 80 -9.84 -10.43 -9.53
CA GLU A 80 -10.66 -9.78 -10.54
C GLU A 80 -11.99 -9.25 -9.97
N ARG A 81 -12.62 -10.04 -9.09
CA ARG A 81 -13.88 -9.65 -8.44
C ARG A 81 -13.64 -8.58 -7.39
N GLU A 82 -12.57 -8.69 -6.62
CA GLU A 82 -12.18 -7.69 -5.63
C GLU A 82 -11.94 -6.33 -6.28
N ALA A 83 -11.15 -6.30 -7.37
CA ALA A 83 -10.90 -5.07 -8.12
C ALA A 83 -12.20 -4.45 -8.68
N GLN A 84 -13.15 -5.27 -9.16
CA GLN A 84 -14.46 -4.79 -9.60
C GLN A 84 -15.25 -4.16 -8.45
N VAL A 85 -15.28 -4.79 -7.27
CA VAL A 85 -16.01 -4.27 -6.10
C VAL A 85 -15.42 -2.93 -5.65
N LEU A 86 -14.10 -2.81 -5.60
CA LEU A 86 -13.42 -1.56 -5.24
C LEU A 86 -13.72 -0.44 -6.23
N ARG A 87 -13.67 -0.72 -7.54
CA ARG A 87 -14.01 0.27 -8.58
C ARG A 87 -15.46 0.72 -8.48
N MET A 88 -16.40 -0.21 -8.26
CA MET A 88 -17.80 0.16 -8.04
C MET A 88 -17.99 1.01 -6.78
N ALA A 89 -17.23 0.76 -5.72
CA ALA A 89 -17.25 1.59 -4.51
C ALA A 89 -16.77 3.02 -4.81
N LEU A 90 -15.68 3.17 -5.56
CA LEU A 90 -15.18 4.47 -6.02
C LEU A 90 -16.18 5.21 -6.92
N GLU A 91 -16.83 4.52 -7.86
CA GLU A 91 -17.86 5.12 -8.72
C GLU A 91 -19.07 5.63 -7.91
N ARG A 92 -19.49 4.88 -6.88
CA ARG A 92 -20.54 5.32 -5.96
C ARG A 92 -20.09 6.53 -5.15
N ASN A 93 -18.86 6.51 -4.62
CA ASN A 93 -18.29 7.60 -3.85
C ASN A 93 -18.21 8.89 -4.70
N ALA A 94 -17.79 8.78 -5.95
CA ALA A 94 -17.73 9.91 -6.88
C ALA A 94 -19.11 10.53 -7.15
N LYS A 95 -20.19 9.71 -7.16
CA LYS A 95 -21.57 10.20 -7.34
C LYS A 95 -22.14 10.81 -6.07
N ALA A 96 -21.69 10.37 -4.89
CA ALA A 96 -22.14 10.83 -3.58
C ALA A 96 -21.30 11.98 -3.01
N ARG A 97 -20.52 12.69 -3.85
CA ARG A 97 -19.64 13.81 -3.44
C ARG A 97 -20.43 15.00 -2.91
N GLU A 98 -20.96 14.87 -1.72
CA GLU A 98 -21.41 15.96 -0.88
C GLU A 98 -20.33 16.34 0.15
N ALA A 99 -20.44 17.53 0.73
CA ALA A 99 -19.54 17.98 1.79
C ALA A 99 -19.51 16.96 2.94
N GLY A 100 -18.34 16.37 3.21
CA GLY A 100 -18.15 15.35 4.25
C GLY A 100 -18.05 13.91 3.75
N ALA A 101 -18.11 13.65 2.44
CA ALA A 101 -17.85 12.31 1.90
C ALA A 101 -16.42 11.85 2.21
N LEU A 102 -16.26 10.55 2.44
CA LEU A 102 -14.95 9.92 2.62
C LEU A 102 -14.10 10.10 1.35
N ARG A 103 -12.79 10.22 1.55
CA ARG A 103 -11.84 10.24 0.43
C ARG A 103 -11.79 8.86 -0.23
N ASP A 104 -11.43 8.85 -1.50
CA ASP A 104 -11.40 7.63 -2.31
C ASP A 104 -10.46 6.56 -1.74
N ASP A 105 -9.31 6.96 -1.19
CA ASP A 105 -8.35 6.07 -0.53
C ASP A 105 -8.94 5.43 0.76
N GLU A 106 -9.72 6.18 1.52
CA GLU A 106 -10.43 5.68 2.72
C GLU A 106 -11.52 4.68 2.35
N VAL A 107 -12.29 4.96 1.30
CA VAL A 107 -13.32 4.04 0.80
C VAL A 107 -12.69 2.71 0.36
N VAL A 108 -11.61 2.75 -0.43
CA VAL A 108 -10.89 1.54 -0.86
C VAL A 108 -10.38 0.75 0.34
N ARG A 109 -9.74 1.42 1.31
CA ARG A 109 -9.23 0.78 2.52
C ARG A 109 -10.34 0.09 3.31
N LEU A 110 -11.45 0.78 3.59
CA LEU A 110 -12.59 0.22 4.34
C LEU A 110 -13.19 -1.00 3.63
N PHE A 111 -13.45 -0.90 2.32
CA PHE A 111 -14.00 -2.03 1.56
C PHE A 111 -13.04 -3.23 1.54
N ARG A 112 -11.73 -2.99 1.49
CA ARG A 112 -10.72 -4.04 1.53
C ARG A 112 -10.71 -4.75 2.88
N GLU A 113 -10.76 -4.01 4.00
CA GLU A 113 -10.87 -4.61 5.34
C GLU A 113 -12.15 -5.44 5.51
N ILE A 114 -13.28 -4.93 5.02
CA ILE A 114 -14.54 -5.68 5.04
C ILE A 114 -14.43 -6.99 4.22
N MET A 115 -13.81 -6.93 3.02
CA MET A 115 -13.61 -8.13 2.19
C MET A 115 -12.65 -9.11 2.86
N SER A 116 -11.55 -8.64 3.41
CA SER A 116 -10.56 -9.41 4.14
C SER A 116 -11.18 -10.13 5.34
N ALA A 117 -11.92 -9.40 6.17
CA ALA A 117 -12.61 -9.97 7.33
C ALA A 117 -13.66 -11.04 6.96
N CYS A 118 -14.39 -10.82 5.85
CA CYS A 118 -15.35 -11.82 5.36
C CYS A 118 -14.65 -13.08 4.82
N LEU A 119 -13.52 -12.91 4.14
CA LEU A 119 -12.75 -14.03 3.58
C LEU A 119 -12.10 -14.86 4.68
N ALA A 120 -11.56 -14.23 5.71
CA ALA A 120 -10.92 -14.86 6.85
C ALA A 120 -11.88 -15.67 7.75
N GLN A 121 -13.21 -15.56 7.54
CA GLN A 121 -14.21 -16.37 8.24
C GLN A 121 -14.09 -17.88 7.90
N GLU A 122 -13.48 -18.22 6.78
CA GLU A 122 -13.30 -19.60 6.33
C GLU A 122 -11.87 -20.06 6.67
N GLU A 123 -10.89 -19.48 6.01
CA GLU A 123 -9.47 -19.67 6.31
C GLU A 123 -8.70 -18.38 5.97
N PRO A 124 -7.93 -17.81 6.93
CA PRO A 124 -7.09 -16.65 6.63
C PRO A 124 -6.02 -17.00 5.59
N LEU A 125 -5.95 -16.22 4.52
CA LEU A 125 -4.91 -16.35 3.50
C LEU A 125 -3.52 -16.20 4.12
N LYS A 126 -2.60 -17.08 3.77
CA LYS A 126 -1.19 -17.04 4.16
C LYS A 126 -0.40 -16.33 3.06
N ILE A 127 0.19 -15.19 3.37
CA ILE A 127 0.87 -14.34 2.40
C ILE A 127 2.34 -14.21 2.77
N GLY A 128 3.23 -14.82 1.95
CA GLY A 128 4.67 -14.66 2.09
C GLY A 128 5.13 -13.28 1.64
N PHE A 129 6.04 -12.66 2.35
CA PHE A 129 6.63 -11.38 1.97
C PHE A 129 8.11 -11.29 2.39
N LEU A 130 8.88 -10.41 1.73
CA LEU A 130 10.26 -10.14 2.11
C LEU A 130 10.29 -9.42 3.47
N GLY A 131 10.66 -10.17 4.52
CA GLY A 131 10.78 -9.70 5.88
C GLY A 131 11.97 -8.76 6.12
N PRO A 132 12.19 -8.44 7.39
CA PRO A 132 11.41 -8.79 8.57
C PRO A 132 10.06 -8.07 8.66
N GLU A 133 9.31 -8.31 9.76
CA GLU A 133 8.08 -7.55 10.05
C GLU A 133 8.38 -6.05 10.22
N GLY A 134 7.41 -5.18 9.89
CA GLY A 134 7.56 -3.73 9.90
C GLY A 134 8.16 -3.15 8.61
N THR A 135 8.40 -3.96 7.56
CA THR A 135 8.90 -3.49 6.26
C THR A 135 7.79 -2.94 5.37
N PHE A 136 8.16 -2.20 4.32
CA PHE A 136 7.22 -1.78 3.27
C PHE A 136 6.60 -2.97 2.51
N SER A 137 7.29 -4.10 2.46
CA SER A 137 6.72 -5.34 1.91
C SER A 137 5.54 -5.83 2.73
N GLN A 138 5.60 -5.77 4.06
CA GLN A 138 4.46 -6.08 4.93
C GLN A 138 3.32 -5.06 4.74
N ALA A 139 3.65 -3.78 4.65
CA ALA A 139 2.65 -2.74 4.37
C ALA A 139 1.93 -2.99 3.03
N ALA A 140 2.64 -3.47 2.00
CA ALA A 140 2.05 -3.87 0.73
C ALA A 140 1.12 -5.09 0.87
N VAL A 141 1.46 -6.07 1.73
CA VAL A 141 0.55 -7.19 2.05
C VAL A 141 -0.75 -6.67 2.62
N TYR A 142 -0.71 -5.84 3.64
CA TYR A 142 -1.94 -5.31 4.28
C TYR A 142 -2.70 -4.35 3.37
N LYS A 143 -2.00 -3.56 2.57
CA LYS A 143 -2.65 -2.71 1.56
C LYS A 143 -3.44 -3.53 0.55
N HIS A 144 -2.99 -4.73 0.17
CA HIS A 144 -3.64 -5.56 -0.86
C HIS A 144 -4.66 -6.54 -0.29
N PHE A 145 -4.32 -7.25 0.79
CA PHE A 145 -5.12 -8.34 1.34
C PHE A 145 -5.94 -7.96 2.59
N GLY A 146 -5.70 -6.77 3.17
CA GLY A 146 -6.25 -6.35 4.47
C GLY A 146 -5.58 -7.05 5.65
N HIS A 147 -5.94 -6.63 6.85
CA HIS A 147 -5.28 -7.07 8.09
C HIS A 147 -5.73 -8.44 8.60
N SER A 148 -6.80 -9.03 8.03
CA SER A 148 -7.22 -10.38 8.40
C SER A 148 -6.41 -11.48 7.69
N ALA A 149 -5.53 -11.13 6.73
CA ALA A 149 -4.58 -12.05 6.14
C ALA A 149 -3.42 -12.36 7.11
N ARG A 150 -2.92 -13.60 7.08
CA ARG A 150 -1.73 -14.02 7.84
C ARG A 150 -0.47 -13.71 7.04
N ALA A 151 0.22 -12.64 7.38
CA ALA A 151 1.48 -12.27 6.78
C ALA A 151 2.63 -13.14 7.34
N LEU A 152 3.45 -13.72 6.45
CA LEU A 152 4.60 -14.59 6.77
C LEU A 152 5.88 -13.88 6.34
N ALA A 153 6.67 -13.41 7.30
CA ALA A 153 7.95 -12.77 7.04
C ALA A 153 9.00 -13.84 6.67
N LEU A 154 9.60 -13.69 5.49
CA LEU A 154 10.59 -14.63 4.93
C LEU A 154 11.92 -13.91 4.69
N GLY A 155 13.04 -14.64 4.79
CA GLY A 155 14.38 -14.06 4.79
C GLY A 155 14.85 -13.54 3.43
N SER A 156 14.23 -14.01 2.33
CA SER A 156 14.63 -13.63 0.97
C SER A 156 13.46 -13.70 -0.02
N ILE A 157 13.61 -13.05 -1.16
CA ILE A 157 12.67 -13.19 -2.29
C ILE A 157 12.60 -14.65 -2.77
N ASP A 158 13.71 -15.38 -2.74
CA ASP A 158 13.75 -16.79 -3.10
C ASP A 158 12.87 -17.64 -2.21
N GLU A 159 12.92 -17.41 -0.89
CA GLU A 159 12.04 -18.07 0.07
C GLU A 159 10.56 -17.73 -0.18
N VAL A 160 10.23 -16.49 -0.54
CA VAL A 160 8.84 -16.12 -0.87
C VAL A 160 8.33 -16.95 -2.05
N PHE A 161 9.12 -17.08 -3.12
CA PHE A 161 8.76 -17.92 -4.26
C PHE A 161 8.65 -19.39 -3.86
N HIS A 162 9.62 -19.90 -3.10
CA HIS A 162 9.66 -21.29 -2.66
C HIS A 162 8.44 -21.66 -1.78
N GLU A 163 8.09 -20.84 -0.79
CA GLU A 163 6.95 -21.10 0.10
C GLU A 163 5.61 -21.11 -0.65
N VAL A 164 5.45 -20.25 -1.67
CA VAL A 164 4.29 -20.28 -2.54
C VAL A 164 4.30 -21.52 -3.46
N GLU A 165 5.46 -21.87 -4.03
CA GLU A 165 5.62 -23.09 -4.86
C GLU A 165 5.34 -24.37 -4.06
N ALA A 166 5.80 -24.44 -2.81
CA ALA A 166 5.55 -25.55 -1.89
C ALA A 166 4.08 -25.61 -1.43
N GLY A 167 3.35 -24.49 -1.44
CA GLY A 167 1.97 -24.38 -0.94
C GLY A 167 1.86 -24.10 0.56
N ASN A 168 2.94 -23.70 1.20
CA ASN A 168 2.96 -23.24 2.59
C ASN A 168 2.41 -21.82 2.72
N ALA A 169 2.54 -21.01 1.64
CA ALA A 169 1.87 -19.74 1.46
C ALA A 169 0.93 -19.81 0.23
N ASP A 170 -0.24 -19.14 0.32
CA ASP A 170 -1.21 -19.07 -0.77
C ASP A 170 -0.74 -18.12 -1.86
N PHE A 171 -0.17 -16.98 -1.45
CA PHE A 171 0.40 -15.95 -2.32
C PHE A 171 1.70 -15.41 -1.73
N GLY A 172 2.49 -14.74 -2.60
CA GLY A 172 3.67 -13.99 -2.20
C GLY A 172 3.55 -12.53 -2.65
N VAL A 173 4.08 -11.60 -1.86
CA VAL A 173 4.20 -10.18 -2.22
C VAL A 173 5.68 -9.83 -2.32
N VAL A 174 6.12 -9.45 -3.52
CA VAL A 174 7.53 -9.17 -3.82
C VAL A 174 7.68 -7.82 -4.53
N PRO A 175 8.70 -7.01 -4.18
CA PRO A 175 8.96 -5.74 -4.87
C PRO A 175 9.46 -6.02 -6.29
N ILE A 176 8.99 -5.23 -7.27
CA ILE A 176 9.43 -5.35 -8.67
C ILE A 176 10.12 -4.10 -9.19
N GLU A 177 9.70 -2.94 -8.68
CA GLU A 177 10.18 -1.64 -9.17
C GLU A 177 9.99 -0.56 -8.11
N ASN A 178 10.97 0.32 -7.98
CA ASN A 178 10.84 1.54 -7.19
C ASN A 178 11.05 2.75 -8.12
N SER A 179 10.24 3.79 -7.98
CA SER A 179 10.26 4.96 -8.87
C SER A 179 11.59 5.75 -8.84
N THR A 180 12.38 5.58 -7.78
CA THR A 180 13.66 6.25 -7.60
C THR A 180 14.86 5.35 -7.95
N GLU A 181 14.78 4.05 -7.55
CA GLU A 181 15.89 3.10 -7.65
C GLU A 181 15.80 2.20 -8.89
N GLY A 182 14.64 2.17 -9.55
CA GLY A 182 14.41 1.32 -10.71
C GLY A 182 14.01 -0.12 -10.37
N SER A 183 14.37 -1.05 -11.25
CA SER A 183 13.91 -2.43 -11.20
C SER A 183 14.58 -3.27 -10.12
N VAL A 184 13.79 -4.11 -9.42
CA VAL A 184 14.30 -5.11 -8.47
C VAL A 184 14.72 -6.36 -9.25
N ASN A 185 15.98 -6.39 -9.63
CA ASN A 185 16.55 -7.41 -10.50
C ASN A 185 16.35 -8.84 -9.99
N HIS A 186 16.47 -9.04 -8.67
CA HIS A 186 16.33 -10.35 -8.05
C HIS A 186 14.93 -10.97 -8.28
N THR A 187 13.88 -10.16 -8.18
CA THR A 187 12.51 -10.61 -8.48
C THR A 187 12.34 -10.99 -9.94
N LEU A 188 12.92 -10.22 -10.87
CA LEU A 188 12.88 -10.54 -12.29
C LEU A 188 13.60 -11.87 -12.60
N ASP A 189 14.77 -12.07 -11.99
CA ASP A 189 15.57 -13.28 -12.18
C ASP A 189 14.82 -14.55 -11.70
N ARG A 190 14.05 -14.45 -10.62
CA ARG A 190 13.20 -15.57 -10.16
C ARG A 190 12.14 -15.99 -11.19
N PHE A 191 11.56 -15.05 -11.90
CA PHE A 191 10.60 -15.38 -12.95
C PHE A 191 11.21 -16.13 -14.15
N LEU A 192 12.53 -16.16 -14.31
CA LEU A 192 13.16 -16.97 -15.38
C LEU A 192 12.91 -18.48 -15.19
N SER A 193 12.87 -18.95 -13.94
CA SER A 193 12.77 -20.37 -13.59
C SER A 193 11.45 -20.75 -12.90
N SER A 194 10.84 -19.86 -12.14
CA SER A 194 9.63 -20.13 -11.36
C SER A 194 8.40 -20.39 -12.24
N PRO A 195 7.55 -21.38 -11.89
CA PRO A 195 6.26 -21.62 -12.54
C PRO A 195 5.15 -20.67 -12.06
N LEU A 196 5.39 -19.88 -11.02
CA LEU A 196 4.39 -18.99 -10.46
C LEU A 196 3.89 -17.96 -11.46
N ARG A 197 2.68 -17.48 -11.22
CA ARG A 197 2.00 -16.47 -12.02
C ARG A 197 1.86 -15.18 -11.25
N ILE A 198 1.85 -14.07 -11.96
CA ILE A 198 1.50 -12.78 -11.38
C ILE A 198 -0.04 -12.72 -11.33
N CYS A 199 -0.57 -12.51 -10.12
CA CYS A 199 -2.00 -12.50 -9.82
C CYS A 199 -2.55 -11.12 -9.50
N GLY A 200 -1.67 -10.15 -9.23
CA GLY A 200 -2.02 -8.78 -8.87
C GLY A 200 -0.81 -7.88 -8.75
N GLU A 201 -1.06 -6.61 -8.56
CA GLU A 201 -0.03 -5.61 -8.26
C GLU A 201 -0.49 -4.69 -7.14
N VAL A 202 0.48 -4.14 -6.43
CA VAL A 202 0.29 -3.14 -5.37
C VAL A 202 1.24 -1.99 -5.65
N GLU A 203 0.72 -0.77 -5.73
CA GLU A 203 1.53 0.44 -5.73
C GLU A 203 1.48 1.04 -4.33
N LEU A 204 2.63 1.15 -3.67
CA LEU A 204 2.76 1.68 -2.32
C LEU A 204 3.62 2.93 -2.34
N ARG A 205 3.04 4.07 -1.99
CA ARG A 205 3.82 5.28 -1.72
C ARG A 205 4.70 5.05 -0.51
N ILE A 206 5.98 5.30 -0.65
CA ILE A 206 6.97 5.14 0.41
C ILE A 206 7.05 6.42 1.20
N ARG A 207 6.53 6.37 2.42
CA ARG A 207 6.57 7.46 3.39
C ARG A 207 7.57 7.11 4.47
N GLN A 208 8.53 7.99 4.67
CA GLN A 208 9.56 7.83 5.69
C GLN A 208 9.18 8.63 6.92
N ASN A 209 9.15 7.98 8.08
CA ASN A 209 8.83 8.62 9.34
C ASN A 209 10.01 8.46 10.30
N LEU A 210 10.35 9.52 11.02
CA LEU A 210 11.25 9.45 12.17
C LEU A 210 10.46 8.93 13.36
N MET A 211 10.93 7.88 14.00
CA MET A 211 10.24 7.23 15.10
C MET A 211 11.19 6.76 16.20
N GLY A 212 10.72 6.70 17.44
CA GLY A 212 11.52 6.28 18.58
C GLY A 212 10.74 6.17 19.87
N ARG A 213 11.45 5.82 20.98
CA ARG A 213 10.87 5.76 22.33
C ARG A 213 11.11 7.04 23.15
N MET A 214 11.17 8.18 22.50
CA MET A 214 11.38 9.49 23.11
C MET A 214 10.21 10.43 22.76
N ARG A 215 10.02 11.48 23.57
CA ARG A 215 8.91 12.42 23.38
C ARG A 215 9.26 13.63 22.51
N SER A 216 10.55 13.88 22.30
CA SER A 216 11.02 15.05 21.56
C SER A 216 12.10 14.67 20.55
N ILE A 217 12.10 15.32 19.42
CA ILE A 217 13.18 15.25 18.41
C ILE A 217 14.52 15.69 19.02
N ALA A 218 14.51 16.63 19.95
CA ALA A 218 15.72 17.12 20.61
C ALA A 218 16.46 16.04 21.44
N ASP A 219 15.79 14.94 21.79
CA ASP A 219 16.39 13.82 22.54
C ASP A 219 17.12 12.82 21.62
N VAL A 220 17.01 12.99 20.30
CA VAL A 220 17.60 12.10 19.30
C VAL A 220 19.09 12.34 19.21
N LYS A 221 19.89 11.33 19.56
CA LYS A 221 21.36 11.34 19.42
C LYS A 221 21.85 10.57 18.20
N ARG A 222 21.10 9.55 17.80
CA ARG A 222 21.39 8.67 16.66
C ARG A 222 20.15 8.45 15.81
N VAL A 223 20.33 8.45 14.50
CA VAL A 223 19.29 8.10 13.53
C VAL A 223 19.76 6.85 12.78
N CYS A 224 19.01 5.76 12.94
CA CYS A 224 19.30 4.48 12.33
C CYS A 224 18.32 4.21 11.19
N SER A 225 18.79 3.76 10.04
CA SER A 225 17.95 3.25 8.93
C SER A 225 18.76 2.52 7.87
N HIS A 226 18.07 1.90 6.92
CA HIS A 226 18.70 1.42 5.69
C HIS A 226 19.41 2.59 4.97
N PRO A 227 20.60 2.39 4.38
CA PRO A 227 21.34 3.46 3.71
C PRO A 227 20.52 4.26 2.70
N GLN A 228 19.66 3.59 1.96
CA GLN A 228 18.74 4.20 1.00
C GLN A 228 17.77 5.18 1.66
N SER A 229 17.14 4.80 2.79
CA SER A 229 16.21 5.68 3.51
C SER A 229 16.91 6.86 4.16
N LEU A 230 18.15 6.67 4.67
CA LEU A 230 18.99 7.78 5.12
C LEU A 230 19.30 8.78 4.00
N ALA A 231 19.56 8.27 2.79
CA ALA A 231 19.81 9.11 1.61
C ALA A 231 18.56 9.86 1.15
N GLN A 232 17.39 9.22 1.23
CA GLN A 232 16.10 9.81 0.84
C GLN A 232 15.58 10.90 1.81
N CYS A 233 16.11 10.95 3.03
CA CYS A 233 15.76 11.93 4.06
C CYS A 233 16.93 12.85 4.42
N ARG A 234 17.94 12.94 3.56
CA ARG A 234 19.21 13.62 3.88
C ARG A 234 19.03 15.11 4.13
N GLU A 235 18.25 15.80 3.30
CA GLU A 235 18.02 17.24 3.41
C GLU A 235 17.28 17.55 4.71
N TRP A 236 16.19 16.84 4.97
CA TRP A 236 15.43 16.97 6.20
C TRP A 236 16.28 16.71 7.46
N LEU A 237 17.11 15.66 7.44
CA LEU A 237 17.98 15.32 8.57
C LEU A 237 19.06 16.38 8.80
N ASN A 238 19.59 17.00 7.75
CA ASN A 238 20.59 18.08 7.86
C ASN A 238 19.99 19.34 8.51
N GLU A 239 18.74 19.63 8.20
CA GLU A 239 18.02 20.80 8.74
C GLU A 239 17.59 20.61 10.21
N HIS A 240 17.04 19.44 10.54
CA HIS A 240 16.35 19.24 11.83
C HIS A 240 17.21 18.48 12.87
N LEU A 241 18.19 17.68 12.42
CA LEU A 241 19.05 16.84 13.26
C LEU A 241 20.50 16.86 12.77
N PRO A 242 21.15 18.05 12.65
CA PRO A 242 22.51 18.16 12.09
C PRO A 242 23.54 17.38 12.91
N ASP A 243 23.38 17.34 14.24
CA ASP A 243 24.35 16.74 15.18
C ASP A 243 24.07 15.25 15.48
N ALA A 244 22.98 14.69 14.99
CA ALA A 244 22.66 13.29 15.21
C ALA A 244 23.53 12.36 14.36
N GLU A 245 24.12 11.35 15.01
CA GLU A 245 24.89 10.31 14.31
C GLU A 245 23.97 9.51 13.38
N ARG A 246 24.40 9.27 12.13
CA ARG A 246 23.66 8.48 11.14
C ARG A 246 24.23 7.08 11.06
N VAL A 247 23.47 6.10 11.48
CA VAL A 247 23.92 4.71 11.62
C VAL A 247 23.19 3.83 10.61
N PRO A 248 23.89 3.20 9.67
CA PRO A 248 23.29 2.28 8.72
C PRO A 248 22.81 1.01 9.40
N ALA A 249 21.67 0.49 8.96
CA ALA A 249 21.11 -0.80 9.34
C ALA A 249 20.84 -1.66 8.09
N SER A 250 20.70 -2.96 8.27
CA SER A 250 20.37 -3.90 7.17
C SER A 250 18.98 -3.69 6.59
N SER A 251 18.05 -3.12 7.37
CA SER A 251 16.69 -2.77 6.94
C SER A 251 16.10 -1.68 7.83
N ASN A 252 15.01 -1.03 7.36
CA ASN A 252 14.27 -0.06 8.16
C ASN A 252 13.62 -0.72 9.40
N ALA A 253 13.20 -1.96 9.27
CA ALA A 253 12.64 -2.73 10.38
C ALA A 253 13.70 -3.08 11.44
N GLU A 254 14.93 -3.43 11.03
CA GLU A 254 16.05 -3.59 11.96
C GLU A 254 16.38 -2.27 12.68
N ALA A 255 16.35 -1.16 11.96
CA ALA A 255 16.52 0.16 12.55
C ALA A 255 15.44 0.47 13.59
N ALA A 256 14.18 0.14 13.29
CA ALA A 256 13.06 0.31 14.22
C ALA A 256 13.22 -0.58 15.48
N ARG A 257 13.68 -1.82 15.31
CA ARG A 257 14.03 -2.71 16.46
C ARG A 257 15.10 -2.07 17.34
N ARG A 258 16.17 -1.52 16.74
CA ARG A 258 17.24 -0.82 17.49
C ARG A 258 16.71 0.42 18.19
N ALA A 259 15.86 1.21 17.55
CA ALA A 259 15.22 2.39 18.17
C ALA A 259 14.33 2.02 19.36
N ARG A 260 13.73 0.84 19.34
CA ARG A 260 13.00 0.29 20.51
C ARG A 260 13.93 -0.05 21.67
N ASP A 261 15.09 -0.66 21.40
CA ASP A 261 15.96 -1.27 22.41
C ASP A 261 17.05 -0.32 22.91
N GLU A 262 17.49 0.66 22.09
CA GLU A 262 18.61 1.56 22.39
C GLU A 262 18.13 2.98 22.72
N LYS A 263 18.48 3.49 23.89
CA LYS A 263 18.15 4.88 24.32
C LYS A 263 18.82 5.92 23.42
N GLY A 264 18.09 6.98 23.09
CA GLY A 264 18.57 8.09 22.26
C GLY A 264 18.70 7.73 20.78
N THR A 265 18.24 6.55 20.36
CA THR A 265 18.23 6.11 18.97
C THR A 265 16.82 6.28 18.40
N ALA A 266 16.70 6.97 17.28
CA ALA A 266 15.51 7.04 16.44
C ALA A 266 15.73 6.22 15.16
N ALA A 267 14.65 5.72 14.57
CA ALA A 267 14.67 5.03 13.28
C ALA A 267 13.94 5.85 12.22
N ILE A 268 14.37 5.69 10.96
CA ILE A 268 13.56 6.09 9.80
C ILE A 268 12.95 4.83 9.21
N ALA A 269 11.61 4.76 9.18
CA ALA A 269 10.88 3.62 8.64
C ALA A 269 9.44 4.00 8.22
N GLY A 270 8.73 3.04 7.61
CA GLY A 270 7.30 3.16 7.34
C GLY A 270 6.47 3.05 8.62
N ILE A 271 5.22 3.55 8.57
CA ILE A 271 4.31 3.55 9.73
C ILE A 271 4.07 2.15 10.32
N THR A 272 4.06 1.11 9.50
CA THR A 272 3.93 -0.29 9.94
C THR A 272 5.02 -0.69 10.94
N ALA A 273 6.24 -0.14 10.81
CA ALA A 273 7.29 -0.38 11.79
C ALA A 273 6.99 0.25 13.15
N ALA A 274 6.38 1.44 13.18
CA ALA A 274 5.96 2.07 14.44
C ALA A 274 4.95 1.19 15.19
N GLU A 275 3.98 0.63 14.46
CA GLU A 275 2.96 -0.27 15.02
C GLU A 275 3.59 -1.58 15.56
N VAL A 276 4.41 -2.26 14.74
CA VAL A 276 5.04 -3.55 15.10
C VAL A 276 5.99 -3.41 16.29
N TYR A 277 6.79 -2.34 16.33
CA TYR A 277 7.82 -2.15 17.38
C TYR A 277 7.36 -1.22 18.53
N SER A 278 6.10 -0.77 18.52
CA SER A 278 5.51 0.14 19.52
C SER A 278 6.37 1.39 19.71
N LEU A 279 6.66 2.09 18.60
CA LEU A 279 7.40 3.34 18.56
C LEU A 279 6.46 4.52 18.33
N GLU A 280 6.80 5.68 18.91
CA GLU A 280 6.11 6.93 18.64
C GLU A 280 6.68 7.58 17.37
N VAL A 281 5.80 8.12 16.52
CA VAL A 281 6.22 8.90 15.35
C VAL A 281 6.57 10.30 15.83
N LEU A 282 7.84 10.68 15.71
CA LEU A 282 8.38 11.98 16.12
C LEU A 282 8.21 13.04 15.02
N ALA A 283 8.36 12.61 13.76
CA ALA A 283 8.08 13.41 12.57
C ALA A 283 7.60 12.49 11.45
N ALA A 284 6.55 12.90 10.75
CA ALA A 284 5.97 12.15 9.65
C ALA A 284 6.39 12.72 8.29
N ASP A 285 6.43 11.85 7.28
CA ASP A 285 6.64 12.21 5.88
C ASP A 285 7.93 13.05 5.68
N ILE A 286 9.07 12.55 6.20
CA ILE A 286 10.36 13.26 6.21
C ILE A 286 11.22 12.98 4.96
N GLU A 287 10.70 12.27 3.98
CA GLU A 287 11.38 12.05 2.70
C GLU A 287 11.56 13.35 1.91
N ASP A 288 12.75 13.57 1.35
CA ASP A 288 13.08 14.75 0.53
C ASP A 288 12.24 14.81 -0.77
N ARG A 289 11.77 13.65 -1.26
CA ARG A 289 10.92 13.52 -2.45
C ARG A 289 9.63 12.79 -2.12
N PRO A 290 8.47 13.47 -2.18
CA PRO A 290 7.19 12.90 -1.75
C PRO A 290 6.54 11.92 -2.73
N ASP A 291 7.08 11.74 -3.93
CA ASP A 291 6.53 10.91 -5.02
C ASP A 291 7.15 9.50 -5.11
N ASN A 292 8.03 9.13 -4.14
CA ASN A 292 8.63 7.80 -4.11
C ASN A 292 7.56 6.72 -3.93
N THR A 293 7.47 5.84 -4.91
CA THR A 293 6.49 4.76 -4.95
C THR A 293 7.19 3.44 -5.29
N THR A 294 6.85 2.39 -4.58
CA THR A 294 7.28 1.03 -4.89
C THR A 294 6.11 0.22 -5.41
N ARG A 295 6.31 -0.42 -6.55
CA ARG A 295 5.40 -1.40 -7.12
C ARG A 295 5.80 -2.78 -6.66
N PHE A 296 4.82 -3.53 -6.13
CA PHE A 296 4.95 -4.92 -5.73
C PHE A 296 4.08 -5.78 -6.62
N LEU A 297 4.50 -7.02 -6.84
CA LEU A 297 3.71 -8.04 -7.51
C LEU A 297 3.18 -9.05 -6.49
N VAL A 298 1.95 -9.47 -6.71
CA VAL A 298 1.35 -10.60 -6.03
C VAL A 298 1.59 -11.84 -6.89
N VAL A 299 2.28 -12.83 -6.36
CA VAL A 299 2.59 -14.08 -7.05
C VAL A 299 1.80 -15.24 -6.45
N GLY A 300 1.36 -16.17 -7.31
CA GLY A 300 0.59 -17.35 -6.92
C GLY A 300 0.63 -18.43 -7.97
N LYS A 301 -0.03 -19.56 -7.71
CA LYS A 301 -0.01 -20.72 -8.61
C LYS A 301 -0.99 -20.62 -9.78
N ARG A 302 -1.98 -19.72 -9.72
CA ARG A 302 -3.12 -19.68 -10.62
C ARG A 302 -3.17 -18.43 -11.47
N SER A 303 -3.87 -18.53 -12.59
CA SER A 303 -4.30 -17.38 -13.38
C SER A 303 -5.77 -17.07 -13.09
N PHE A 304 -6.16 -15.81 -13.26
CA PHE A 304 -7.50 -15.31 -13.02
C PHE A 304 -8.06 -14.68 -14.30
N GLY A 305 -9.37 -14.49 -14.35
CA GLY A 305 -10.05 -13.90 -15.50
C GLY A 305 -9.96 -12.38 -15.55
N PRO A 306 -10.50 -11.77 -16.60
CA PRO A 306 -10.43 -10.32 -16.80
C PRO A 306 -11.24 -9.55 -15.76
N SER A 307 -10.66 -8.44 -15.27
CA SER A 307 -11.31 -7.50 -14.34
C SER A 307 -11.87 -6.25 -15.04
N GLY A 308 -11.53 -6.06 -16.32
CA GLY A 308 -11.91 -4.88 -17.12
C GLY A 308 -10.87 -3.75 -17.13
N LYS A 309 -9.92 -3.73 -16.19
CA LYS A 309 -8.73 -2.86 -16.19
C LYS A 309 -7.54 -3.68 -15.73
N ASP A 310 -6.91 -4.34 -16.66
CA ASP A 310 -5.90 -5.35 -16.40
C ASP A 310 -4.54 -4.94 -16.98
N ARG A 311 -3.51 -5.62 -16.52
CA ARG A 311 -2.15 -5.60 -17.05
C ARG A 311 -1.72 -7.03 -17.35
N THR A 312 -1.03 -7.23 -18.44
CA THR A 312 -0.41 -8.52 -18.80
C THR A 312 1.10 -8.37 -18.81
N THR A 313 1.80 -9.21 -18.06
CA THR A 313 3.26 -9.24 -18.04
C THR A 313 3.76 -10.45 -18.82
N LEU A 314 4.70 -10.20 -19.73
CA LEU A 314 5.33 -11.18 -20.61
C LEU A 314 6.82 -11.32 -20.33
N LEU A 315 7.34 -12.52 -20.58
CA LEU A 315 8.76 -12.80 -20.69
C LEU A 315 9.04 -13.26 -22.12
N LEU A 316 9.87 -12.52 -22.82
CA LEU A 316 10.16 -12.71 -24.25
C LEU A 316 11.66 -12.76 -24.52
N SER A 317 12.09 -13.47 -25.58
CA SER A 317 13.42 -13.35 -26.17
C SER A 317 13.35 -13.35 -27.69
N THR A 318 14.26 -12.61 -28.34
CA THR A 318 14.47 -12.66 -29.79
C THR A 318 15.38 -13.81 -30.19
N GLY A 319 16.02 -14.50 -29.23
CA GLY A 319 17.11 -15.43 -29.50
C GLY A 319 18.39 -14.72 -29.98
N HIS A 320 19.35 -15.50 -30.42
CA HIS A 320 20.62 -15.05 -30.97
C HIS A 320 20.46 -14.50 -32.40
N THR A 321 19.61 -13.54 -32.63
CA THR A 321 19.56 -12.88 -33.95
C THR A 321 20.34 -11.57 -33.87
N GLU A 322 21.50 -11.54 -34.50
CA GLU A 322 22.27 -10.32 -34.78
C GLU A 322 21.58 -9.43 -35.84
N ALA A 323 20.40 -9.83 -36.30
CA ALA A 323 19.68 -9.12 -37.33
C ALA A 323 19.19 -7.76 -36.86
N PRO A 324 19.55 -6.66 -37.54
CA PRO A 324 19.07 -5.32 -37.18
C PRO A 324 17.55 -5.28 -37.09
N GLY A 325 17.03 -4.60 -36.04
CA GLY A 325 15.60 -4.42 -35.82
C GLY A 325 14.87 -5.66 -35.26
N ALA A 326 15.54 -6.67 -34.70
CA ALA A 326 14.91 -7.85 -34.14
C ALA A 326 13.86 -7.53 -33.10
N LEU A 327 14.19 -6.67 -32.13
CA LEU A 327 13.26 -6.23 -31.09
C LEU A 327 12.07 -5.44 -31.69
N HIS A 328 12.32 -4.56 -32.67
CA HIS A 328 11.24 -3.83 -33.34
C HIS A 328 10.24 -4.79 -34.00
N ARG A 329 10.74 -5.79 -34.77
CA ARG A 329 9.88 -6.79 -35.40
C ARG A 329 9.12 -7.65 -34.39
N LEU A 330 9.73 -7.93 -33.24
CA LEU A 330 9.07 -8.64 -32.14
C LEU A 330 7.90 -7.84 -31.57
N LEU A 331 8.07 -6.52 -31.37
CA LEU A 331 7.06 -5.67 -30.74
C LEU A 331 5.98 -5.12 -31.70
N GLU A 332 6.21 -5.19 -33.02
CA GLU A 332 5.29 -4.68 -34.04
C GLU A 332 3.83 -5.17 -33.88
N PRO A 333 3.55 -6.44 -33.49
CA PRO A 333 2.19 -6.91 -33.29
C PRO A 333 1.39 -6.14 -32.24
N LEU A 334 2.06 -5.58 -31.22
CA LEU A 334 1.40 -4.76 -30.20
C LEU A 334 0.85 -3.47 -30.82
N ALA A 335 1.69 -2.74 -31.56
CA ALA A 335 1.28 -1.51 -32.23
C ALA A 335 0.16 -1.76 -33.23
N ARG A 336 0.25 -2.84 -34.05
CA ARG A 336 -0.78 -3.21 -35.04
C ARG A 336 -2.14 -3.52 -34.42
N ASN A 337 -2.15 -4.07 -33.20
CA ASN A 337 -3.39 -4.38 -32.47
C ASN A 337 -3.79 -3.29 -31.48
N ARG A 338 -3.12 -2.13 -31.48
CA ARG A 338 -3.37 -1.00 -30.57
C ARG A 338 -3.29 -1.40 -29.09
N VAL A 339 -2.37 -2.28 -28.76
CA VAL A 339 -2.06 -2.70 -27.38
C VAL A 339 -0.94 -1.82 -26.86
N SER A 340 -1.18 -1.10 -25.77
CA SER A 340 -0.19 -0.22 -25.14
C SER A 340 0.85 -1.05 -24.39
N LEU A 341 2.13 -0.76 -24.64
CA LEU A 341 3.26 -1.26 -23.87
C LEU A 341 3.59 -0.21 -22.80
N THR A 342 3.49 -0.60 -21.54
CA THR A 342 3.66 0.33 -20.40
C THR A 342 5.04 0.22 -19.74
N ARG A 343 5.73 -0.91 -19.89
CA ARG A 343 7.07 -1.15 -19.36
C ARG A 343 7.83 -2.14 -20.24
N ILE A 344 9.12 -1.92 -20.39
CA ILE A 344 10.06 -2.88 -20.96
C ILE A 344 11.35 -2.87 -20.12
N GLU A 345 11.79 -4.06 -19.75
CA GLU A 345 13.03 -4.27 -19.00
C GLU A 345 13.84 -5.38 -19.65
N SER A 346 15.11 -5.14 -19.94
CA SER A 346 16.01 -6.15 -20.52
C SER A 346 16.88 -6.77 -19.45
N ARG A 347 17.00 -8.10 -19.46
CA ARG A 347 17.83 -8.86 -18.52
C ARG A 347 18.68 -9.90 -19.28
N PRO A 348 19.92 -10.17 -18.83
CA PRO A 348 20.65 -11.35 -19.32
C PRO A 348 19.85 -12.63 -19.10
N SER A 349 19.82 -13.51 -20.10
CA SER A 349 19.02 -14.74 -20.04
C SER A 349 19.55 -15.77 -19.05
N GLN A 350 20.77 -15.58 -18.54
CA GLN A 350 21.52 -16.53 -17.72
C GLN A 350 21.80 -17.89 -18.39
N ARG A 351 21.35 -18.09 -19.64
CA ARG A 351 21.57 -19.32 -20.41
C ARG A 351 22.82 -19.27 -21.27
N ARG A 352 23.08 -18.11 -21.87
CA ARG A 352 24.24 -17.85 -22.74
C ARG A 352 24.76 -16.44 -22.53
N LYS A 353 26.07 -16.20 -22.77
CA LYS A 353 26.65 -14.85 -22.78
C LYS A 353 25.97 -14.01 -23.86
N TRP A 354 25.62 -12.77 -23.50
CA TRP A 354 25.03 -11.76 -24.40
C TRP A 354 23.65 -12.12 -24.98
N ASP A 355 22.97 -13.13 -24.42
CA ASP A 355 21.58 -13.42 -24.72
C ASP A 355 20.67 -12.70 -23.70
N TYR A 356 19.68 -11.99 -24.22
CA TYR A 356 18.79 -11.16 -23.41
C TYR A 356 17.35 -11.67 -23.45
N VAL A 357 16.67 -11.52 -22.34
CA VAL A 357 15.23 -11.66 -22.22
C VAL A 357 14.62 -10.30 -21.90
N PHE A 358 13.37 -10.12 -22.29
CA PHE A 358 12.63 -8.88 -22.08
C PHE A 358 11.41 -9.16 -21.23
N PHE A 359 11.28 -8.44 -20.13
CA PHE A 359 10.07 -8.37 -19.35
C PHE A 359 9.25 -7.19 -19.86
N ILE A 360 8.01 -7.46 -20.26
CA ILE A 360 7.16 -6.47 -20.91
C ILE A 360 5.81 -6.44 -20.24
N ASP A 361 5.35 -5.24 -19.85
CA ASP A 361 4.01 -5.01 -19.34
C ASP A 361 3.13 -4.38 -20.42
N LEU A 362 1.95 -4.94 -20.62
CA LEU A 362 0.93 -4.51 -21.58
C LEU A 362 -0.34 -4.09 -20.84
N GLU A 363 -1.06 -3.12 -21.39
CA GLU A 363 -2.43 -2.84 -20.96
C GLU A 363 -3.40 -3.88 -21.52
N GLY A 364 -4.34 -4.33 -20.69
CA GLY A 364 -5.36 -5.30 -21.00
C GLY A 364 -5.04 -6.72 -20.53
N HIS A 365 -6.07 -7.57 -20.54
CA HIS A 365 -5.98 -8.98 -20.17
C HIS A 365 -5.60 -9.83 -21.38
N ALA A 366 -4.90 -10.93 -21.18
CA ALA A 366 -4.49 -11.84 -22.26
C ALA A 366 -5.68 -12.41 -23.06
N GLU A 367 -6.86 -12.49 -22.46
CA GLU A 367 -8.11 -12.93 -23.11
C GLU A 367 -8.86 -11.81 -23.84
N ASP A 368 -8.46 -10.55 -23.69
CA ASP A 368 -9.06 -9.45 -24.43
C ASP A 368 -8.74 -9.59 -25.93
N PRO A 369 -9.70 -9.48 -26.85
CA PRO A 369 -9.48 -9.80 -28.25
C PRO A 369 -8.29 -9.09 -28.92
N PRO A 370 -8.01 -7.78 -28.67
CA PRO A 370 -6.81 -7.12 -29.20
C PRO A 370 -5.52 -7.71 -28.67
N VAL A 371 -5.47 -7.97 -27.34
CA VAL A 371 -4.29 -8.52 -26.66
C VAL A 371 -4.05 -9.95 -27.13
N ALA A 372 -5.07 -10.80 -27.15
CA ALA A 372 -4.97 -12.19 -27.59
C ALA A 372 -4.41 -12.31 -29.01
N ARG A 373 -4.87 -11.45 -29.94
CA ARG A 373 -4.32 -11.42 -31.31
C ARG A 373 -2.86 -11.00 -31.36
N ALA A 374 -2.48 -10.00 -30.55
CA ALA A 374 -1.09 -9.55 -30.46
C ALA A 374 -0.21 -10.65 -29.87
N LEU A 375 -0.64 -11.32 -28.80
CA LEU A 375 0.09 -12.40 -28.13
C LEU A 375 0.32 -13.61 -29.05
N ALA A 376 -0.69 -14.00 -29.86
CA ALA A 376 -0.53 -15.07 -30.85
C ALA A 376 0.60 -14.75 -31.82
N ARG A 377 0.63 -13.52 -32.37
CA ARG A 377 1.68 -13.11 -33.32
C ARG A 377 3.06 -12.95 -32.65
N LEU A 378 3.11 -12.52 -31.41
CA LEU A 378 4.33 -12.46 -30.62
C LEU A 378 4.92 -13.86 -30.41
N LYS A 379 4.07 -14.83 -30.07
CA LYS A 379 4.46 -16.22 -29.84
C LYS A 379 5.12 -16.83 -31.09
N ASP A 380 4.59 -16.52 -32.28
CA ASP A 380 5.15 -17.03 -33.55
C ASP A 380 6.54 -16.46 -33.89
N ARG A 381 6.89 -15.29 -33.30
CA ARG A 381 8.13 -14.56 -33.60
C ARG A 381 9.21 -14.67 -32.53
N ALA A 382 8.81 -14.98 -31.31
CA ALA A 382 9.71 -15.06 -30.17
C ALA A 382 10.40 -16.41 -30.06
N SER A 383 11.68 -16.43 -29.74
CA SER A 383 12.42 -17.67 -29.42
C SER A 383 12.06 -18.18 -28.00
N LEU A 384 11.68 -17.27 -27.11
CA LEU A 384 11.09 -17.53 -25.80
C LEU A 384 9.84 -16.68 -25.68
N PHE A 385 8.71 -17.31 -25.36
CA PHE A 385 7.45 -16.65 -25.10
C PHE A 385 6.79 -17.24 -23.86
N ARG A 386 6.56 -16.40 -22.84
CA ARG A 386 5.85 -16.81 -21.63
C ARG A 386 4.99 -15.66 -21.10
N VAL A 387 3.70 -15.91 -20.92
CA VAL A 387 2.81 -15.00 -20.17
C VAL A 387 3.06 -15.28 -18.70
N LEU A 388 3.61 -14.32 -17.98
CA LEU A 388 3.85 -14.43 -16.54
C LEU A 388 2.56 -14.23 -15.73
N GLY A 389 1.63 -13.45 -16.25
CA GLY A 389 0.29 -13.26 -15.67
C GLY A 389 -0.48 -12.18 -16.39
N SER A 390 -1.81 -12.25 -16.27
CA SER A 390 -2.74 -11.17 -16.54
C SER A 390 -3.52 -10.92 -15.26
N TYR A 391 -3.56 -9.68 -14.79
CA TYR A 391 -4.01 -9.35 -13.44
C TYR A 391 -4.59 -7.94 -13.37
N PRO A 392 -5.48 -7.68 -12.39
CA PRO A 392 -6.03 -6.36 -12.16
C PRO A 392 -4.93 -5.34 -11.87
N ARG A 393 -5.01 -4.16 -12.49
CA ARG A 393 -4.19 -3.01 -12.11
C ARG A 393 -4.54 -2.58 -10.70
N ALA A 394 -3.54 -2.07 -9.98
CA ALA A 394 -3.72 -1.54 -8.64
C ALA A 394 -4.91 -0.56 -8.58
N VAL A 395 -5.75 -0.71 -7.56
CA VAL A 395 -6.86 0.19 -7.27
C VAL A 395 -6.44 1.00 -6.05
N LEU A 396 -5.86 2.18 -6.29
CA LEU A 396 -5.32 3.15 -5.31
C LEU A 396 -4.27 2.59 -4.35
#